data_9200acc1f06812d9d437066b964d1051
#
_entry.id   9200acc1f06812d9d437066b964d1051
#
_cell.length_a   1.000
_cell.length_b   1.000
_cell.length_c   1.000
_cell.angle_alpha   90.00
_cell.angle_beta   90.00
_cell.angle_gamma   90.00
#
_symmetry.space_group_name_H-M   'P 1'
#
loop_
_entity.id
_entity.type
_entity.pdbx_description
1 polymer ?
#
loop_
_entity_poly.entity_id
_entity_poly.type
_entity_poly.pdbx_seq_one_letter_code
_entity_poly.pdbx_strand_id
1 'polypeptide(L)'
;MINRTFKELVQDLKQRREVGDLPPVVLLGAGASVETGIGAMVDLFQFVGCTSFEQFCDYIDSRSASERYRLLSRFLQSRQPAQVTPGYQALSALCAAAYFDTILTTNLDPLLEDALSHARLWRKDYLLLVNGIIQPDWLKLLLTAQSPRVKLLKMHGDLFHRCMAWTPAEMDRFLADIAPQLKLALAARDVLVVGYSLRDERIRELVLEAGGTIWYT
;
A
#
# COMPACT_ATOMS: atom_id res chain seq x y z
N MET A 1 16.06 2.21 -19.69
CA MET A 1 15.06 1.33 -19.01
C MET A 1 15.00 0.04 -19.82
N ILE A 2 15.25 -1.11 -19.18
CA ILE A 2 15.13 -2.42 -19.85
C ILE A 2 13.68 -2.86 -19.69
N ASN A 3 12.95 -3.00 -20.80
CA ASN A 3 11.59 -3.55 -20.76
C ASN A 3 11.67 -5.06 -20.54
N ARG A 4 11.22 -5.51 -19.38
CA ARG A 4 11.11 -6.93 -19.03
C ARG A 4 9.67 -7.40 -19.20
N THR A 5 9.49 -8.66 -19.54
CA THR A 5 8.20 -9.28 -19.79
C THR A 5 7.62 -9.86 -18.48
N PHE A 6 6.30 -10.07 -18.44
CA PHE A 6 5.64 -10.78 -17.33
C PHE A 6 6.21 -12.20 -17.13
N LYS A 7 6.62 -12.86 -18.22
CA LYS A 7 7.24 -14.20 -18.16
C LYS A 7 8.57 -14.16 -17.40
N GLU A 8 9.38 -13.13 -17.61
CA GLU A 8 10.65 -12.94 -16.88
C GLU A 8 10.41 -12.68 -15.40
N LEU A 9 9.40 -11.88 -15.04
CA LEU A 9 9.00 -11.70 -13.65
C LEU A 9 8.64 -13.04 -12.99
N VAL A 10 7.82 -13.86 -13.65
CA VAL A 10 7.42 -15.17 -13.12
C VAL A 10 8.61 -16.10 -12.94
N GLN A 11 9.57 -16.08 -13.87
CA GLN A 11 10.80 -16.88 -13.78
C GLN A 11 11.68 -16.40 -12.62
N ASP A 12 11.86 -15.09 -12.48
CA ASP A 12 12.64 -14.50 -11.37
C ASP A 12 12.05 -14.87 -10.01
N LEU A 13 10.73 -14.73 -9.83
CA LEU A 13 10.04 -15.09 -8.59
C LEU A 13 10.22 -16.58 -8.23
N LYS A 14 10.14 -17.47 -9.21
CA LYS A 14 10.38 -18.90 -8.99
C LYS A 14 11.81 -19.19 -8.58
N GLN A 15 12.76 -18.62 -9.31
CA GLN A 15 14.18 -18.79 -9.02
C GLN A 15 14.56 -18.30 -7.62
N ARG A 16 14.14 -17.10 -7.24
CA ARG A 16 14.36 -16.55 -5.89
C ARG A 16 13.84 -17.48 -4.81
N ARG A 17 12.63 -18.00 -4.99
CA ARG A 17 12.05 -18.92 -4.03
C ARG A 17 12.84 -20.23 -3.91
N GLU A 18 13.33 -20.76 -5.04
CA GLU A 18 14.15 -22.00 -5.07
C GLU A 18 15.48 -21.85 -4.35
N VAL A 19 16.14 -20.69 -4.50
CA VAL A 19 17.44 -20.43 -3.86
C VAL A 19 17.33 -19.82 -2.46
N GLY A 20 16.12 -19.51 -2.00
CA GLY A 20 15.89 -18.88 -0.70
C GLY A 20 16.30 -17.40 -0.63
N ASP A 21 16.30 -16.72 -1.78
CA ASP A 21 16.58 -15.27 -1.84
C ASP A 21 15.37 -14.45 -1.35
N LEU A 22 15.63 -13.18 -0.98
CA LEU A 22 14.59 -12.27 -0.53
C LEU A 22 13.57 -11.99 -1.65
N PRO A 23 12.27 -12.16 -1.38
CA PRO A 23 11.24 -11.84 -2.36
C PRO A 23 11.18 -10.35 -2.63
N PRO A 24 10.67 -9.93 -3.81
CA PRO A 24 10.41 -8.53 -4.09
C PRO A 24 9.44 -7.93 -3.08
N VAL A 25 9.56 -6.62 -2.84
CA VAL A 25 8.56 -5.85 -2.12
C VAL A 25 7.43 -5.49 -3.09
N VAL A 26 6.18 -5.68 -2.68
CA VAL A 26 5.02 -5.25 -3.46
C VAL A 26 4.61 -3.84 -3.01
N LEU A 27 4.51 -2.91 -3.96
CA LEU A 27 3.99 -1.56 -3.74
C LEU A 27 2.63 -1.42 -4.43
N LEU A 28 1.57 -1.27 -3.64
CA LEU A 28 0.20 -1.13 -4.13
C LEU A 28 -0.28 0.31 -4.04
N GLY A 29 -0.92 0.77 -5.11
CA GLY A 29 -1.63 2.04 -5.12
C GLY A 29 -3.13 1.88 -5.38
N ALA A 30 -3.83 3.02 -5.49
CA ALA A 30 -5.28 3.07 -5.68
C ALA A 30 -5.78 2.33 -6.92
N GLY A 31 -4.95 2.23 -7.97
CA GLY A 31 -5.27 1.46 -9.17
C GLY A 31 -5.54 -0.02 -8.91
N ALA A 32 -4.90 -0.61 -7.89
CA ALA A 32 -5.14 -1.99 -7.49
C ALA A 32 -6.55 -2.22 -6.90
N SER A 33 -7.21 -1.15 -6.43
CA SER A 33 -8.56 -1.19 -5.86
C SER A 33 -9.66 -0.72 -6.82
N VAL A 34 -9.34 -0.27 -8.04
CA VAL A 34 -10.35 0.29 -8.97
C VAL A 34 -11.47 -0.71 -9.27
N GLU A 35 -11.13 -1.97 -9.52
CA GLU A 35 -12.08 -3.03 -9.84
C GLU A 35 -12.94 -3.45 -8.63
N THR A 36 -12.60 -3.03 -7.43
CA THR A 36 -13.34 -3.37 -6.19
C THR A 36 -14.63 -2.56 -6.03
N GLY A 37 -14.81 -1.49 -6.81
CA GLY A 37 -15.93 -0.54 -6.67
C GLY A 37 -15.70 0.54 -5.61
N ILE A 38 -14.57 0.58 -4.91
CA ILE A 38 -14.26 1.65 -3.94
C ILE A 38 -14.20 3.04 -4.60
N GLY A 39 -13.82 3.08 -5.86
CA GLY A 39 -13.62 4.33 -6.60
C GLY A 39 -12.22 4.92 -6.43
N ALA A 40 -11.85 5.75 -7.37
CA ALA A 40 -10.58 6.46 -7.36
C ALA A 40 -10.68 7.77 -6.53
N MET A 41 -9.54 8.40 -6.25
CA MET A 41 -9.50 9.69 -5.56
C MET A 41 -10.34 10.76 -6.28
N VAL A 42 -10.41 10.71 -7.62
CA VAL A 42 -11.23 11.63 -8.40
C VAL A 42 -12.72 11.51 -8.09
N ASP A 43 -13.20 10.32 -7.80
CA ASP A 43 -14.61 10.10 -7.42
C ASP A 43 -14.93 10.72 -6.06
N LEU A 44 -13.97 10.71 -5.14
CA LEU A 44 -14.08 11.36 -3.84
C LEU A 44 -14.13 12.88 -3.99
N PHE A 45 -13.34 13.46 -4.91
CA PHE A 45 -13.42 14.91 -5.19
C PHE A 45 -14.80 15.29 -5.70
N GLN A 46 -15.33 14.55 -6.68
CA GLN A 46 -16.65 14.79 -7.24
C GLN A 46 -17.76 14.63 -6.19
N PHE A 47 -17.63 13.66 -5.29
CA PHE A 47 -18.58 13.43 -4.21
C PHE A 47 -18.73 14.64 -3.28
N VAL A 48 -17.67 15.42 -3.08
CA VAL A 48 -17.67 16.63 -2.27
C VAL A 48 -17.86 17.91 -3.08
N GLY A 49 -18.07 17.79 -4.40
CA GLY A 49 -18.27 18.93 -5.30
C GLY A 49 -17.00 19.66 -5.70
N CYS A 50 -15.81 19.07 -5.48
CA CYS A 50 -14.55 19.61 -5.94
C CYS A 50 -14.23 19.15 -7.36
N THR A 51 -13.63 20.04 -8.16
CA THR A 51 -13.27 19.77 -9.56
C THR A 51 -11.77 19.50 -9.74
N SER A 52 -10.96 19.77 -8.72
CA SER A 52 -9.51 19.52 -8.73
C SER A 52 -9.02 18.98 -7.39
N PHE A 53 -7.83 18.39 -7.41
CA PHE A 53 -7.16 17.92 -6.19
C PHE A 53 -6.82 19.08 -5.24
N GLU A 54 -6.43 20.22 -5.77
CA GLU A 54 -6.13 21.42 -4.98
C GLU A 54 -7.35 21.89 -4.19
N GLN A 55 -8.52 22.07 -4.88
CA GLN A 55 -9.78 22.40 -4.21
C GLN A 55 -10.16 21.37 -3.15
N PHE A 56 -9.90 20.09 -3.40
CA PHE A 56 -10.13 19.03 -2.43
C PHE A 56 -9.21 19.17 -1.21
N CYS A 57 -7.94 19.50 -1.39
CA CYS A 57 -7.01 19.75 -0.28
C CYS A 57 -7.49 20.91 0.59
N ASP A 58 -7.85 22.05 -0.01
CA ASP A 58 -8.39 23.21 0.72
C ASP A 58 -9.69 22.84 1.48
N TYR A 59 -10.56 22.09 0.83
CA TYR A 59 -11.78 21.58 1.43
C TYR A 59 -11.51 20.69 2.65
N ILE A 60 -10.53 19.81 2.57
CA ILE A 60 -10.13 18.90 3.65
C ILE A 60 -9.41 19.64 4.77
N ASP A 61 -8.50 20.57 4.46
CA ASP A 61 -7.72 21.31 5.45
C ASP A 61 -8.59 22.19 6.37
N SER A 62 -9.73 22.64 5.88
CA SER A 62 -10.72 23.38 6.68
C SER A 62 -11.52 22.49 7.65
N ARG A 63 -11.32 21.18 7.67
CA ARG A 63 -12.13 20.22 8.44
C ARG A 63 -11.36 19.51 9.54
N SER A 64 -12.05 19.28 10.65
CA SER A 64 -11.54 18.44 11.72
C SER A 64 -11.36 16.97 11.30
N ALA A 65 -10.49 16.22 11.97
CA ALA A 65 -10.27 14.80 11.71
C ALA A 65 -11.60 13.98 11.74
N SER A 66 -12.50 14.30 12.66
CA SER A 66 -13.81 13.64 12.74
C SER A 66 -14.70 13.91 11.53
N GLU A 67 -14.66 15.15 10.99
CA GLU A 67 -15.43 15.50 9.79
C GLU A 67 -14.86 14.82 8.56
N ARG A 68 -13.55 14.78 8.41
CA ARG A 68 -12.86 14.07 7.34
C ARG A 68 -13.20 12.58 7.36
N TYR A 69 -13.17 11.94 8.53
CA TYR A 69 -13.56 10.55 8.68
C TYR A 69 -15.03 10.31 8.28
N ARG A 70 -15.97 11.16 8.75
CA ARG A 70 -17.39 11.05 8.38
C ARG A 70 -17.60 11.21 6.88
N LEU A 71 -16.86 12.11 6.25
CA LEU A 71 -16.88 12.31 4.80
C LEU A 71 -16.50 11.01 4.06
N LEU A 72 -15.37 10.43 4.39
CA LEU A 72 -14.89 9.20 3.76
C LEU A 72 -15.86 8.03 4.01
N SER A 73 -16.37 7.92 5.23
CA SER A 73 -17.37 6.89 5.57
C SER A 73 -18.64 7.01 4.73
N ARG A 74 -19.14 8.24 4.51
CA ARG A 74 -20.30 8.49 3.63
C ARG A 74 -19.99 8.16 2.18
N PHE A 75 -18.81 8.53 1.70
CA PHE A 75 -18.39 8.22 0.34
C PHE A 75 -18.37 6.71 0.12
N LEU A 76 -17.73 5.96 1.02
CA LEU A 76 -17.67 4.49 0.92
C LEU A 76 -19.06 3.84 1.03
N GLN A 77 -19.94 4.35 1.90
CA GLN A 77 -21.33 3.87 2.01
C GLN A 77 -22.19 4.19 0.79
N SER A 78 -21.86 5.24 0.03
CA SER A 78 -22.57 5.58 -1.22
C SER A 78 -22.22 4.66 -2.39
N ARG A 79 -21.19 3.85 -2.24
CA ARG A 79 -20.72 2.87 -3.22
C ARG A 79 -21.31 1.49 -2.94
N GLN A 80 -21.32 0.64 -3.97
CA GLN A 80 -21.62 -0.77 -3.74
C GLN A 80 -20.59 -1.36 -2.78
N PRO A 81 -20.96 -2.37 -1.96
CA PRO A 81 -20.00 -3.03 -1.09
C PRO A 81 -18.77 -3.47 -1.90
N ALA A 82 -17.63 -2.97 -1.50
CA ALA A 82 -16.38 -3.34 -2.16
C ALA A 82 -16.14 -4.83 -2.00
N GLN A 83 -15.73 -5.48 -3.08
CA GLN A 83 -15.45 -6.91 -3.08
C GLN A 83 -13.96 -7.16 -3.30
N VAL A 84 -13.45 -8.20 -2.66
CA VAL A 84 -12.10 -8.67 -2.89
C VAL A 84 -11.99 -9.17 -4.34
N THR A 85 -11.15 -8.51 -5.13
CA THR A 85 -10.94 -8.84 -6.55
C THR A 85 -10.09 -10.10 -6.74
N PRO A 86 -10.14 -10.73 -7.93
CA PRO A 86 -9.23 -11.81 -8.29
C PRO A 86 -7.75 -11.42 -8.14
N GLY A 87 -7.39 -10.15 -8.40
CA GLY A 87 -6.03 -9.63 -8.21
C GLY A 87 -5.59 -9.68 -6.74
N TYR A 88 -6.42 -9.22 -5.81
CA TYR A 88 -6.14 -9.31 -4.37
C TYR A 88 -6.12 -10.75 -3.88
N GLN A 89 -7.01 -11.63 -4.39
CA GLN A 89 -7.00 -13.05 -4.07
C GLN A 89 -5.70 -13.72 -4.54
N ALA A 90 -5.25 -13.43 -5.75
CA ALA A 90 -3.99 -13.95 -6.30
C ALA A 90 -2.78 -13.46 -5.48
N LEU A 91 -2.72 -12.16 -5.14
CA LEU A 91 -1.65 -11.61 -4.29
C LEU A 91 -1.61 -12.31 -2.93
N SER A 92 -2.75 -12.48 -2.28
CA SER A 92 -2.85 -13.14 -0.98
C SER A 92 -2.42 -14.61 -1.05
N ALA A 93 -2.78 -15.33 -2.11
CA ALA A 93 -2.31 -16.69 -2.36
C ALA A 93 -0.79 -16.76 -2.58
N LEU A 94 -0.21 -15.79 -3.29
CA LEU A 94 1.23 -15.68 -3.48
C LEU A 94 1.95 -15.36 -2.17
N CYS A 95 1.38 -14.53 -1.29
CA CYS A 95 1.89 -14.32 0.07
C CYS A 95 1.85 -15.60 0.90
N ALA A 96 0.73 -16.34 0.87
CA ALA A 96 0.61 -17.64 1.54
C ALA A 96 1.66 -18.64 1.05
N ALA A 97 1.94 -18.62 -0.26
CA ALA A 97 2.96 -19.46 -0.90
C ALA A 97 4.40 -18.93 -0.78
N ALA A 98 4.65 -17.86 -0.01
CA ALA A 98 5.97 -17.26 0.24
C ALA A 98 6.66 -16.62 -0.99
N TYR A 99 5.90 -16.19 -1.99
CA TYR A 99 6.44 -15.40 -3.10
C TYR A 99 6.60 -13.91 -2.74
N PHE A 100 5.85 -13.43 -1.75
CA PHE A 100 5.95 -12.08 -1.21
C PHE A 100 5.85 -12.11 0.31
N ASP A 101 6.62 -11.27 0.96
CA ASP A 101 6.67 -11.14 2.42
C ASP A 101 6.41 -9.71 2.91
N THR A 102 6.55 -8.72 2.03
CA THR A 102 6.42 -7.31 2.37
C THR A 102 5.55 -6.61 1.34
N ILE A 103 4.48 -6.02 1.81
CA ILE A 103 3.56 -5.22 1.01
C ILE A 103 3.50 -3.82 1.59
N LEU A 104 3.81 -2.83 0.77
CA LEU A 104 3.63 -1.41 1.06
C LEU A 104 2.39 -0.94 0.30
N THR A 105 1.51 -0.20 0.94
CA THR A 105 0.33 0.34 0.26
C THR A 105 0.03 1.77 0.65
N THR A 106 -0.46 2.55 -0.31
CA THR A 106 -1.04 3.87 -0.08
C THR A 106 -2.56 3.80 0.11
N ASN A 107 -3.16 2.61 -0.07
CA ASN A 107 -4.60 2.42 0.06
C ASN A 107 -5.04 2.42 1.52
N LEU A 108 -6.17 3.07 1.78
CA LEU A 108 -6.73 3.23 3.13
C LEU A 108 -7.77 2.14 3.46
N ASP A 109 -8.23 1.42 2.44
CA ASP A 109 -9.26 0.39 2.54
C ASP A 109 -8.75 -0.92 3.15
N PRO A 110 -9.63 -1.79 3.72
CA PRO A 110 -9.24 -3.06 4.33
C PRO A 110 -9.24 -4.24 3.37
N LEU A 111 -9.38 -4.03 2.06
CA LEU A 111 -9.60 -5.14 1.10
C LEU A 111 -8.46 -6.12 1.01
N LEU A 112 -7.23 -5.66 1.24
CA LEU A 112 -6.09 -6.56 1.25
C LEU A 112 -6.09 -7.44 2.51
N GLU A 113 -6.45 -6.87 3.67
CA GLU A 113 -6.62 -7.63 4.91
C GLU A 113 -7.71 -8.69 4.78
N ASP A 114 -8.82 -8.33 4.11
CA ASP A 114 -9.91 -9.29 3.81
C ASP A 114 -9.41 -10.39 2.87
N ALA A 115 -8.63 -10.04 1.85
CA ALA A 115 -8.05 -11.01 0.93
C ALA A 115 -7.06 -11.95 1.62
N LEU A 116 -6.20 -11.43 2.51
CA LEU A 116 -5.27 -12.24 3.31
C LEU A 116 -6.04 -13.22 4.21
N SER A 117 -7.15 -12.77 4.81
CA SER A 117 -8.02 -13.62 5.62
C SER A 117 -8.68 -14.73 4.80
N HIS A 118 -9.14 -14.44 3.58
CA HIS A 118 -9.67 -15.44 2.64
C HIS A 118 -8.62 -16.47 2.22
N ALA A 119 -7.36 -16.06 2.10
CA ALA A 119 -6.23 -16.96 1.86
C ALA A 119 -5.80 -17.77 3.11
N ARG A 120 -6.57 -17.70 4.20
CA ARG A 120 -6.31 -18.33 5.50
C ARG A 120 -5.02 -17.84 6.17
N LEU A 121 -4.59 -16.63 5.85
CA LEU A 121 -3.56 -15.94 6.60
C LEU A 121 -4.23 -15.19 7.76
N TRP A 122 -3.96 -15.61 8.98
CA TRP A 122 -4.52 -15.03 10.20
C TRP A 122 -3.55 -14.00 10.80
N ARG A 123 -3.96 -13.28 11.82
CA ARG A 123 -3.12 -12.29 12.52
C ARG A 123 -1.75 -12.80 13.00
N LYS A 124 -1.60 -14.11 13.17
CA LYS A 124 -0.31 -14.74 13.47
C LYS A 124 0.60 -14.91 12.25
N ASP A 125 0.03 -14.84 11.04
CA ASP A 125 0.72 -15.10 9.78
C ASP A 125 1.09 -13.80 9.05
N TYR A 126 0.40 -12.69 9.35
CA TYR A 126 0.75 -11.37 8.84
C TYR A 126 0.68 -10.30 9.94
N LEU A 127 1.46 -9.25 9.76
CA LEU A 127 1.51 -8.07 10.63
C LEU A 127 1.01 -6.86 9.86
N LEU A 128 -0.07 -6.25 10.34
CA LEU A 128 -0.55 -4.97 9.84
C LEU A 128 0.18 -3.84 10.58
N LEU A 129 0.86 -3.00 9.81
CA LEU A 129 1.57 -1.81 10.27
C LEU A 129 0.87 -0.58 9.69
N VAL A 130 0.49 0.36 10.54
CA VAL A 130 -0.20 1.58 10.13
C VAL A 130 0.66 2.77 10.47
N ASN A 131 1.13 3.48 9.45
CA ASN A 131 1.88 4.72 9.63
C ASN A 131 1.01 5.77 10.33
N GLY A 132 1.61 6.53 11.25
CA GLY A 132 0.89 7.46 12.13
C GLY A 132 0.36 6.83 13.43
N ILE A 133 0.39 5.47 13.55
CA ILE A 133 0.08 4.75 14.80
C ILE A 133 1.34 4.09 15.35
N ILE A 134 2.09 3.44 14.46
CA ILE A 134 3.34 2.79 14.87
C ILE A 134 4.46 3.83 15.01
N GLN A 135 5.24 3.71 16.07
CA GLN A 135 6.43 4.55 16.23
C GLN A 135 7.51 4.13 15.22
N PRO A 136 8.23 5.09 14.60
CA PRO A 136 9.24 4.79 13.58
C PRO A 136 10.33 3.81 14.03
N ASP A 137 10.78 3.87 15.28
CA ASP A 137 11.80 2.95 15.81
C ASP A 137 11.33 1.49 15.83
N TRP A 138 10.07 1.26 16.16
CA TRP A 138 9.47 -0.07 16.11
C TRP A 138 9.26 -0.57 14.68
N LEU A 139 8.99 0.33 13.74
CA LEU A 139 8.76 -0.04 12.35
C LEU A 139 9.95 -0.79 11.74
N LYS A 140 11.18 -0.33 11.99
CA LYS A 140 12.40 -1.03 11.53
C LYS A 140 12.43 -2.47 12.05
N LEU A 141 12.26 -2.63 13.37
CA LEU A 141 12.30 -3.94 14.01
C LEU A 141 11.23 -4.88 13.45
N LEU A 142 10.02 -4.37 13.27
CA LEU A 142 8.89 -5.17 12.80
C LEU A 142 8.99 -5.53 11.32
N LEU A 143 9.48 -4.62 10.47
CA LEU A 143 9.70 -4.91 9.05
C LEU A 143 10.79 -5.96 8.81
N THR A 144 11.80 -6.02 9.69
CA THR A 144 12.89 -6.99 9.58
C THR A 144 12.66 -8.26 10.39
N ALA A 145 11.61 -8.33 11.21
CA ALA A 145 11.27 -9.51 11.99
C ALA A 145 10.96 -10.72 11.08
N GLN A 146 11.43 -11.90 11.45
CA GLN A 146 11.14 -13.13 10.69
C GLN A 146 9.69 -13.61 10.87
N SER A 147 9.07 -13.29 11.99
CA SER A 147 7.69 -13.66 12.30
C SER A 147 6.88 -12.47 12.83
N PRO A 148 5.65 -12.28 12.36
CA PRO A 148 5.00 -12.97 11.23
C PRO A 148 5.73 -12.74 9.91
N ARG A 149 5.65 -13.71 8.99
CA ARG A 149 6.38 -13.62 7.72
C ARG A 149 5.90 -12.49 6.84
N VAL A 150 4.59 -12.32 6.69
CA VAL A 150 4.02 -11.28 5.84
C VAL A 150 3.87 -9.97 6.61
N LYS A 151 4.35 -8.86 6.06
CA LYS A 151 4.21 -7.50 6.58
C LYS A 151 3.39 -6.68 5.60
N LEU A 152 2.33 -6.08 6.10
CA LEU A 152 1.51 -5.12 5.37
C LEU A 152 1.66 -3.76 6.02
N LEU A 153 2.30 -2.82 5.33
CA LEU A 153 2.45 -1.44 5.80
C LEU A 153 1.53 -0.51 5.00
N LYS A 154 0.60 0.14 5.70
CA LYS A 154 -0.22 1.23 5.18
C LYS A 154 0.49 2.56 5.39
N MET A 155 1.08 3.10 4.32
CA MET A 155 1.98 4.26 4.38
C MET A 155 1.24 5.57 4.61
N HIS A 156 0.03 5.73 4.11
CA HIS A 156 -0.80 6.92 4.27
C HIS A 156 -1.82 6.80 5.40
N GLY A 157 -1.66 5.79 6.25
CA GLY A 157 -2.59 5.51 7.34
C GLY A 157 -3.68 4.51 6.98
N ASP A 158 -4.75 4.48 7.76
CA ASP A 158 -5.80 3.47 7.67
C ASP A 158 -7.16 4.03 8.08
N LEU A 159 -8.19 3.63 7.34
CA LEU A 159 -9.57 4.09 7.57
C LEU A 159 -10.13 3.58 8.91
N PHE A 160 -9.91 2.30 9.24
CA PHE A 160 -10.45 1.69 10.45
C PHE A 160 -9.88 2.34 11.71
N HIS A 161 -8.58 2.65 11.69
CA HIS A 161 -7.88 3.29 12.80
C HIS A 161 -8.06 4.81 12.83
N ARG A 162 -8.78 5.40 11.86
CA ARG A 162 -9.03 6.85 11.75
C ARG A 162 -7.75 7.69 11.71
N CYS A 163 -6.68 7.10 11.23
CA CYS A 163 -5.37 7.74 11.10
C CYS A 163 -5.02 7.79 9.61
N MET A 164 -5.13 8.95 8.98
CA MET A 164 -4.99 9.10 7.53
C MET A 164 -4.32 10.41 7.19
N ALA A 165 -3.40 10.36 6.24
CA ALA A 165 -2.87 11.53 5.56
C ALA A 165 -3.72 11.83 4.31
N TRP A 166 -4.22 13.05 4.20
CA TRP A 166 -5.16 13.46 3.16
C TRP A 166 -4.54 14.40 2.14
N THR A 167 -3.71 15.33 2.61
CA THR A 167 -3.10 16.34 1.77
C THR A 167 -1.65 16.00 1.47
N PRO A 168 -1.05 16.56 0.40
CA PRO A 168 0.36 16.33 0.09
C PRO A 168 1.29 16.65 1.27
N ALA A 169 1.00 17.71 2.02
CA ALA A 169 1.79 18.09 3.19
C ALA A 169 1.68 17.07 4.34
N GLU A 170 0.50 16.49 4.55
CA GLU A 170 0.32 15.42 5.53
C GLU A 170 0.98 14.12 5.08
N MET A 171 0.83 13.74 3.80
CA MET A 171 1.48 12.57 3.21
C MET A 171 2.99 12.67 3.30
N ASP A 172 3.53 13.84 2.98
CA ASP A 172 4.96 14.11 3.04
C ASP A 172 5.51 13.98 4.45
N ARG A 173 4.82 14.51 5.44
CA ARG A 173 5.16 14.38 6.86
C ARG A 173 5.09 12.92 7.31
N PHE A 174 4.01 12.20 6.99
CA PHE A 174 3.87 10.78 7.32
C PHE A 174 5.01 9.93 6.76
N LEU A 175 5.39 10.19 5.51
CA LEU A 175 6.47 9.47 4.87
C LEU A 175 7.85 9.87 5.38
N ALA A 176 8.05 11.16 5.73
CA ALA A 176 9.31 11.63 6.29
C ALA A 176 9.69 10.88 7.57
N ASP A 177 8.70 10.64 8.43
CA ASP A 177 8.90 9.98 9.72
C ASP A 177 9.39 8.53 9.57
N ILE A 178 8.99 7.83 8.50
CA ILE A 178 9.30 6.42 8.27
C ILE A 178 10.29 6.17 7.12
N ALA A 179 10.70 7.20 6.39
CA ALA A 179 11.58 7.07 5.23
C ALA A 179 12.89 6.31 5.51
N PRO A 180 13.61 6.55 6.62
CA PRO A 180 14.83 5.79 6.94
C PRO A 180 14.57 4.29 7.09
N GLN A 181 13.45 3.91 7.68
CA GLN A 181 13.06 2.52 7.91
C GLN A 181 12.63 1.84 6.60
N LEU A 182 11.92 2.59 5.73
CA LEU A 182 11.56 2.12 4.39
C LEU A 182 12.79 1.92 3.51
N LYS A 183 13.77 2.82 3.53
CA LYS A 183 15.05 2.65 2.82
C LYS A 183 15.74 1.34 3.21
N LEU A 184 15.77 1.02 4.50
CA LEU A 184 16.35 -0.23 4.99
C LEU A 184 15.56 -1.47 4.53
N ALA A 185 14.23 -1.41 4.56
CA ALA A 185 13.36 -2.51 4.14
C ALA A 185 13.42 -2.77 2.63
N LEU A 186 13.67 -1.72 1.85
CA LEU A 186 13.78 -1.78 0.39
C LEU A 186 15.21 -2.06 -0.10
N ALA A 187 16.23 -1.86 0.75
CA ALA A 187 17.64 -1.96 0.34
C ALA A 187 17.95 -3.30 -0.33
N ALA A 188 18.49 -3.23 -1.54
CA ALA A 188 18.85 -4.38 -2.39
C ALA A 188 17.69 -5.33 -2.72
N ARG A 189 16.44 -4.89 -2.56
CA ARG A 189 15.26 -5.67 -2.94
C ARG A 189 14.67 -5.14 -4.24
N ASP A 190 14.15 -6.03 -5.05
CA ASP A 190 13.30 -5.67 -6.17
C ASP A 190 11.96 -5.13 -5.68
N VAL A 191 11.33 -4.27 -6.46
CA VAL A 191 10.02 -3.69 -6.15
C VAL A 191 9.05 -3.99 -7.28
N LEU A 192 7.93 -4.62 -6.96
CA LEU A 192 6.81 -4.81 -7.88
C LEU A 192 5.76 -3.74 -7.60
N VAL A 193 5.61 -2.80 -8.52
CA VAL A 193 4.64 -1.70 -8.43
C VAL A 193 3.37 -2.09 -9.16
N VAL A 194 2.24 -2.09 -8.46
CA VAL A 194 0.92 -2.47 -9.00
C VAL A 194 -0.10 -1.38 -8.73
N GLY A 195 -0.70 -0.86 -9.81
CA GLY A 195 -1.77 0.13 -9.71
C GLY A 195 -1.37 1.44 -9.03
N TYR A 196 -0.09 1.81 -9.03
CA TYR A 196 0.43 3.03 -8.43
C TYR A 196 1.16 3.90 -9.45
N SER A 197 0.76 5.16 -9.55
CA SER A 197 1.28 6.08 -10.58
C SER A 197 2.66 6.67 -10.26
N LEU A 198 3.22 6.41 -9.09
CA LEU A 198 4.49 7.00 -8.60
C LEU A 198 4.52 8.54 -8.66
N ARG A 199 3.35 9.19 -8.51
CA ARG A 199 3.26 10.67 -8.49
C ARG A 199 3.77 11.28 -7.18
N ASP A 200 3.70 10.53 -6.08
CA ASP A 200 4.31 10.93 -4.82
C ASP A 200 5.83 10.84 -4.98
N GLU A 201 6.47 12.01 -4.94
CA GLU A 201 7.90 12.15 -5.22
C GLU A 201 8.76 11.41 -4.21
N ARG A 202 8.38 11.46 -2.94
CA ARG A 202 9.11 10.78 -1.87
C ARG A 202 9.04 9.25 -1.99
N ILE A 203 7.88 8.69 -2.32
CA ILE A 203 7.76 7.25 -2.58
C ILE A 203 8.55 6.87 -3.83
N ARG A 204 8.48 7.68 -4.87
CA ARG A 204 9.25 7.46 -6.10
C ARG A 204 10.74 7.43 -5.84
N GLU A 205 11.26 8.38 -5.05
CA GLU A 205 12.67 8.42 -4.65
C GLU A 205 13.07 7.17 -3.84
N LEU A 206 12.28 6.79 -2.85
CA LEU A 206 12.51 5.58 -2.06
C LEU A 206 12.60 4.32 -2.92
N VAL A 207 11.72 4.18 -3.91
CA VAL A 207 11.72 3.04 -4.83
C VAL A 207 12.94 3.06 -5.76
N LEU A 208 13.32 4.23 -6.27
CA LEU A 208 14.50 4.37 -7.14
C LEU A 208 15.81 4.12 -6.38
N GLU A 209 15.87 4.50 -5.11
CA GLU A 209 17.04 4.29 -4.23
C GLU A 209 17.17 2.84 -3.71
N ALA A 210 16.15 2.00 -3.88
CA ALA A 210 16.15 0.62 -3.41
C ALA A 210 17.30 -0.24 -4.00
N GLY A 211 17.76 0.12 -5.18
CA GLY A 211 18.91 -0.52 -5.86
C GLY A 211 18.59 -1.86 -6.54
N GLY A 212 17.37 -2.36 -6.40
CA GLY A 212 16.87 -3.56 -7.09
C GLY A 212 16.19 -3.25 -8.42
N THR A 213 15.64 -4.29 -9.06
CA THR A 213 14.82 -4.14 -10.27
C THR A 213 13.43 -3.61 -9.90
N ILE A 214 12.95 -2.65 -10.68
CA ILE A 214 11.58 -2.15 -10.55
C ILE A 214 10.72 -2.78 -11.65
N TRP A 215 9.73 -3.55 -11.22
CA TRP A 215 8.69 -4.12 -12.07
C TRP A 215 7.44 -3.24 -11.96
N TYR A 216 6.94 -2.75 -13.09
CA TYR A 216 5.80 -1.82 -13.12
C TYR A 216 4.67 -2.37 -13.97
N THR A 217 3.43 -2.40 -13.42
CA THR A 217 2.22 -2.89 -14.10
C THR A 217 1.09 -1.88 -14.03
#